data_9120bd299a6a0b653f1a51d3ada9008d
#
_entry.id   9120bd299a6a0b653f1a51d3ada9008d
#
_cell.length_a   1.000
_cell.length_b   1.000
_cell.length_c   1.000
_cell.angle_alpha   90.00
_cell.angle_beta   90.00
_cell.angle_gamma   90.00
#
_symmetry.space_group_name_H-M   'P 1'
#
loop_
_entity.id
_entity.type
_entity.pdbx_description
1 polymer ?
#
loop_
_entity_poly.entity_id
_entity_poly.type
_entity_poly.pdbx_seq_one_letter_code
_entity_poly.pdbx_strand_id
1 'polypeptide(L)'
;MITVRISFEKKNEASYISLLDMQRVMQRVLKRSGLPVWHTLGFNPHIYMTFACPLSLGQESQCECVDVKTEAENPDFAQWQTALNAIMPAGIEVYRVEPLKMKADAIAYACYRIRYPADAAEKLAQYNALDSVPVEKKSKRGVRTVSYTHLRAHETCADL
;
A
#
# COMPACT_ATOMS: atom_id res chain seq x y z
N MET A 1 22.10 9.55 8.76
CA MET A 1 21.14 8.60 8.13
C MET A 1 19.72 9.11 8.39
N ILE A 2 18.93 9.32 7.34
CA ILE A 2 17.54 9.78 7.43
C ILE A 2 16.59 8.74 6.81
N THR A 3 15.33 8.80 7.19
CA THR A 3 14.28 7.98 6.56
C THR A 3 13.52 8.86 5.58
N VAL A 4 13.32 8.36 4.38
CA VAL A 4 12.63 9.01 3.28
C VAL A 4 11.37 8.21 2.97
N ARG A 5 10.25 8.91 2.81
CA ARG A 5 8.99 8.33 2.34
C ARG A 5 8.86 8.53 0.84
N ILE A 6 8.64 7.43 0.14
CA ILE A 6 8.33 7.39 -1.27
C ILE A 6 6.84 7.10 -1.39
N SER A 7 6.07 8.07 -1.85
CA SER A 7 4.63 7.94 -2.06
C SER A 7 4.35 7.66 -3.53
N PHE A 8 3.53 6.65 -3.81
CA PHE A 8 3.28 6.18 -5.15
C PHE A 8 1.83 5.72 -5.35
N GLU A 9 1.42 5.69 -6.59
CA GLU A 9 0.16 5.08 -7.02
C GLU A 9 0.40 3.65 -7.51
N LYS A 10 -0.61 2.80 -7.34
CA LYS A 10 -0.63 1.42 -7.85
C LYS A 10 -1.96 1.20 -8.56
N LYS A 11 -1.93 1.06 -9.88
CA LYS A 11 -3.11 1.01 -10.74
C LYS A 11 -2.99 -0.06 -11.84
N ASN A 12 -4.11 -0.37 -12.47
CA ASN A 12 -4.19 -1.25 -13.64
C ASN A 12 -3.52 -2.61 -13.39
N GLU A 13 -2.63 -3.04 -14.28
CA GLU A 13 -1.92 -4.32 -14.20
C GLU A 13 -1.13 -4.49 -12.91
N ALA A 14 -0.61 -3.39 -12.36
CA ALA A 14 0.11 -3.41 -11.09
C ALA A 14 -0.77 -3.81 -9.90
N SER A 15 -2.10 -3.67 -9.98
CA SER A 15 -3.02 -4.13 -8.93
C SER A 15 -2.88 -5.62 -8.64
N TYR A 16 -2.50 -6.40 -9.64
CA TYR A 16 -2.30 -7.86 -9.54
C TYR A 16 -0.91 -8.27 -9.03
N ILE A 17 -0.06 -7.33 -8.66
CA ILE A 17 1.23 -7.62 -8.02
C ILE A 17 1.00 -7.88 -6.52
N SER A 18 1.47 -9.02 -6.03
CA SER A 18 1.42 -9.37 -4.60
C SER A 18 2.34 -8.46 -3.78
N LEU A 19 2.13 -8.37 -2.45
CA LEU A 19 3.02 -7.59 -1.57
C LEU A 19 4.47 -8.06 -1.66
N LEU A 20 4.72 -9.35 -1.70
CA LEU A 20 6.07 -9.90 -1.80
C LEU A 20 6.74 -9.52 -3.12
N ASP A 21 5.98 -9.54 -4.22
CA ASP A 21 6.51 -9.12 -5.51
C ASP A 21 6.68 -7.60 -5.59
N MET A 22 5.79 -6.82 -4.97
CA MET A 22 5.98 -5.37 -4.82
C MET A 22 7.25 -5.03 -4.05
N GLN A 23 7.56 -5.75 -2.97
CA GLN A 23 8.83 -5.60 -2.26
C GLN A 23 10.03 -5.89 -3.18
N ARG A 24 9.95 -6.95 -3.98
CA ARG A 24 11.00 -7.29 -4.96
C ARG A 24 11.14 -6.23 -6.06
N VAL A 25 10.02 -5.71 -6.55
CA VAL A 25 10.00 -4.61 -7.54
C VAL A 25 10.71 -3.39 -6.95
N MET A 26 10.29 -2.93 -5.78
CA MET A 26 10.89 -1.76 -5.11
C MET A 26 12.38 -1.95 -4.83
N GLN A 27 12.81 -3.13 -4.37
CA GLN A 27 14.23 -3.42 -4.18
C GLN A 27 15.03 -3.31 -5.49
N ARG A 28 14.50 -3.84 -6.59
CA ARG A 28 15.16 -3.78 -7.90
C ARG A 28 15.21 -2.35 -8.43
N VAL A 29 14.11 -1.60 -8.30
CA VAL A 29 14.03 -0.20 -8.71
C VAL A 29 15.05 0.64 -7.93
N LEU A 30 15.06 0.54 -6.61
CA LEU A 30 16.00 1.26 -5.75
C LEU A 30 17.47 0.90 -6.05
N LYS A 31 17.79 -0.37 -6.30
CA LYS A 31 19.14 -0.79 -6.71
C LYS A 31 19.54 -0.23 -8.08
N ARG A 32 18.64 -0.22 -9.05
CA ARG A 32 18.91 0.23 -10.42
C ARG A 32 18.94 1.75 -10.55
N SER A 33 18.24 2.47 -9.67
CA SER A 33 18.23 3.94 -9.67
C SER A 33 19.57 4.56 -9.26
N GLY A 34 20.47 3.78 -8.65
CA GLY A 34 21.73 4.29 -8.13
C GLY A 34 21.61 5.24 -6.93
N LEU A 35 20.42 5.32 -6.34
CA LEU A 35 20.18 6.17 -5.17
C LEU A 35 20.90 5.62 -3.93
N PRO A 36 21.42 6.48 -3.05
CA PRO A 36 22.20 6.09 -1.87
C PRO A 36 21.31 5.54 -0.75
N VAL A 37 20.72 4.38 -0.97
CA VAL A 37 19.86 3.68 0.00
C VAL A 37 20.69 2.82 0.95
N TRP A 38 20.31 2.80 2.21
CA TRP A 38 20.96 2.01 3.23
C TRP A 38 20.58 0.53 3.15
N HIS A 39 21.56 -0.33 3.31
CA HIS A 39 21.40 -1.78 3.36
C HIS A 39 21.53 -2.30 4.79
N THR A 40 20.75 -3.30 5.14
CA THR A 40 20.86 -3.97 6.44
C THR A 40 22.23 -4.63 6.61
N LEU A 41 22.73 -4.64 7.84
CA LEU A 41 23.97 -5.31 8.21
C LEU A 41 23.71 -6.81 8.41
N GLY A 42 24.68 -7.66 8.07
CA GLY A 42 24.62 -9.10 8.29
C GLY A 42 24.95 -9.93 7.05
N PHE A 43 24.69 -11.22 7.11
CA PHE A 43 25.05 -12.19 6.08
C PHE A 43 24.29 -12.02 4.75
N ASN A 44 23.11 -11.41 4.79
CA ASN A 44 22.30 -11.17 3.59
C ASN A 44 21.81 -9.71 3.55
N PRO A 45 22.70 -8.77 3.14
CA PRO A 45 22.35 -7.35 3.10
C PRO A 45 21.22 -7.09 2.11
N HIS A 46 20.19 -6.40 2.55
CA HIS A 46 19.08 -5.97 1.71
C HIS A 46 18.70 -4.53 2.05
N ILE A 47 18.05 -3.84 1.10
CA ILE A 47 17.59 -2.49 1.33
C ILE A 47 16.53 -2.51 2.43
N TYR A 48 16.74 -1.70 3.49
CA TYR A 48 15.74 -1.54 4.54
C TYR A 48 14.57 -0.73 4.01
N MET A 49 13.38 -1.35 3.98
CA MET A 49 12.14 -0.70 3.56
C MET A 49 10.96 -1.19 4.38
N THR A 50 10.00 -0.31 4.62
CA THR A 50 8.76 -0.58 5.35
C THR A 50 7.59 -0.02 4.57
N PHE A 51 6.63 -0.86 4.18
CA PHE A 51 5.36 -0.43 3.61
C PHE A 51 4.41 -0.04 4.73
N ALA A 52 3.74 1.10 4.61
CA ALA A 52 2.91 1.63 5.68
C ALA A 52 1.57 0.90 5.83
N CYS A 53 0.87 0.66 4.72
CA CYS A 53 -0.42 -0.03 4.70
C CYS A 53 -0.53 -0.83 3.39
N PRO A 54 0.12 -2.01 3.31
CA PRO A 54 0.22 -2.74 2.06
C PRO A 54 -1.14 -3.24 1.58
N LEU A 55 -1.41 -3.07 0.28
CA LEU A 55 -2.64 -3.51 -0.36
C LEU A 55 -2.70 -5.02 -0.57
N SER A 56 -3.90 -5.55 -0.49
CA SER A 56 -4.20 -6.89 -0.95
C SER A 56 -4.13 -6.98 -2.48
N LEU A 57 -3.98 -8.21 -2.98
CA LEU A 57 -3.99 -8.50 -4.41
C LEU A 57 -5.31 -8.05 -5.05
N GLY A 58 -5.23 -7.44 -6.23
CA GLY A 58 -6.38 -6.95 -6.99
C GLY A 58 -6.89 -5.58 -6.56
N GLN A 59 -6.24 -4.93 -5.59
CA GLN A 59 -6.60 -3.58 -5.16
C GLN A 59 -5.71 -2.52 -5.79
N GLU A 60 -6.31 -1.40 -6.14
CA GLU A 60 -5.64 -0.19 -6.61
C GLU A 60 -5.57 0.85 -5.50
N SER A 61 -4.56 1.72 -5.55
CA SER A 61 -4.42 2.84 -4.62
C SER A 61 -3.75 4.04 -5.26
N GLN A 62 -4.13 5.21 -4.80
CA GLN A 62 -3.52 6.50 -5.15
C GLN A 62 -2.60 7.03 -4.04
N CYS A 63 -2.44 6.30 -2.95
CA CYS A 63 -1.77 6.81 -1.76
C CYS A 63 -0.89 5.75 -1.05
N GLU A 64 -0.32 4.82 -1.81
CA GLU A 64 0.64 3.89 -1.24
C GLU A 64 1.94 4.58 -0.84
N CYS A 65 2.60 4.06 0.18
CA CYS A 65 3.91 4.56 0.53
C CYS A 65 4.85 3.48 1.07
N VAL A 66 6.12 3.71 0.82
CA VAL A 66 7.22 2.91 1.37
C VAL A 66 8.26 3.83 1.98
N ASP A 67 8.66 3.51 3.18
CA ASP A 67 9.71 4.21 3.92
C ASP A 67 11.04 3.49 3.72
N VAL A 68 12.06 4.22 3.26
CA VAL A 68 13.41 3.70 3.03
C VAL A 68 14.42 4.53 3.80
N LYS A 69 15.52 3.91 4.24
CA LYS A 69 16.64 4.63 4.86
C LYS A 69 17.66 5.01 3.80
N THR A 70 18.25 6.19 3.95
CA THR A 70 19.31 6.67 3.06
C THR A 70 20.54 7.11 3.84
N GLU A 71 21.71 6.96 3.20
CA GLU A 71 23.00 7.43 3.67
C GLU A 71 23.26 8.88 3.25
N ALA A 72 22.48 9.42 2.31
CA ALA A 72 22.60 10.81 1.90
C ALA A 72 22.24 11.75 3.07
N GLU A 73 23.08 12.77 3.29
CA GLU A 73 22.79 13.81 4.29
C GLU A 73 21.71 14.78 3.78
N ASN A 74 21.79 15.17 2.51
CA ASN A 74 20.87 16.09 1.86
C ASN A 74 20.41 15.52 0.51
N PRO A 75 19.44 14.60 0.48
CA PRO A 75 18.95 14.02 -0.76
C PRO A 75 18.13 15.04 -1.56
N ASP A 76 18.35 15.10 -2.87
CA ASP A 76 17.50 15.81 -3.80
C ASP A 76 16.26 14.97 -4.10
N PHE A 77 15.14 15.28 -3.48
CA PHE A 77 13.90 14.52 -3.61
C PHE A 77 13.29 14.58 -5.01
N ALA A 78 13.49 15.67 -5.74
CA ALA A 78 13.02 15.78 -7.13
C ALA A 78 13.81 14.88 -8.06
N GLN A 79 15.13 14.82 -7.87
CA GLN A 79 16.00 13.87 -8.58
C GLN A 79 15.61 12.42 -8.24
N TRP A 80 15.32 12.12 -6.97
CA TRP A 80 14.86 10.79 -6.56
C TRP A 80 13.59 10.38 -7.28
N GLN A 81 12.59 11.26 -7.30
CA GLN A 81 11.31 11.00 -7.98
C GLN A 81 11.52 10.71 -9.47
N THR A 82 12.34 11.51 -10.14
CA THR A 82 12.66 11.33 -11.56
C THR A 82 13.39 10.00 -11.82
N ALA A 83 14.41 9.70 -11.03
CA ALA A 83 15.20 8.48 -11.17
C ALA A 83 14.37 7.21 -10.92
N LEU A 84 13.46 7.25 -9.94
CA LEU A 84 12.56 6.14 -9.64
C LEU A 84 11.56 5.92 -10.77
N ASN A 85 10.89 6.98 -11.25
CA ASN A 85 9.90 6.87 -12.33
C ASN A 85 10.50 6.43 -13.66
N ALA A 86 11.78 6.73 -13.92
CA ALA A 86 12.48 6.26 -15.12
C ALA A 86 12.61 4.72 -15.19
N ILE A 87 12.49 4.03 -14.05
CA ILE A 87 12.72 2.57 -13.93
C ILE A 87 11.45 1.85 -13.46
N MET A 88 10.47 2.57 -12.93
CA MET A 88 9.25 2.00 -12.39
C MET A 88 8.49 1.23 -13.48
N PRO A 89 7.92 0.06 -13.18
CA PRO A 89 7.07 -0.64 -14.13
C PRO A 89 5.75 0.08 -14.36
N ALA A 90 5.09 -0.20 -15.47
CA ALA A 90 3.77 0.33 -15.78
C ALA A 90 2.77 0.08 -14.65
N GLY A 91 1.90 1.05 -14.40
CA GLY A 91 0.89 1.00 -13.35
C GLY A 91 1.40 1.35 -11.95
N ILE A 92 2.68 1.71 -11.80
CA ILE A 92 3.24 2.26 -10.57
C ILE A 92 3.90 3.60 -10.88
N GLU A 93 3.49 4.66 -10.19
CA GLU A 93 4.02 6.00 -10.39
C GLU A 93 4.34 6.66 -9.05
N VAL A 94 5.57 7.12 -8.89
CA VAL A 94 6.01 7.89 -7.72
C VAL A 94 5.63 9.34 -7.92
N TYR A 95 4.72 9.85 -7.09
CA TYR A 95 4.27 11.24 -7.17
C TYR A 95 4.89 12.16 -6.11
N ARG A 96 5.51 11.59 -5.06
CA ARG A 96 6.16 12.37 -4.01
C ARG A 96 7.29 11.59 -3.35
N VAL A 97 8.37 12.30 -3.06
CA VAL A 97 9.46 11.82 -2.21
C VAL A 97 9.74 12.91 -1.19
N GLU A 98 9.73 12.57 0.10
CA GLU A 98 9.92 13.55 1.17
C GLU A 98 10.54 12.91 2.42
N PRO A 99 11.12 13.68 3.37
CA PRO A 99 11.55 13.16 4.65
C PRO A 99 10.36 12.57 5.42
N LEU A 100 10.59 11.47 6.14
CA LEU A 100 9.56 10.87 6.97
C LEU A 100 9.14 11.84 8.08
N LYS A 101 7.86 12.25 8.09
CA LYS A 101 7.26 13.11 9.11
C LYS A 101 6.53 12.30 10.18
N MET A 102 5.79 11.28 9.77
CA MET A 102 5.01 10.43 10.66
C MET A 102 5.25 8.96 10.32
N LYS A 103 5.42 8.13 11.33
CA LYS A 103 5.62 6.68 11.15
C LYS A 103 4.34 6.00 10.65
N ALA A 104 4.49 4.82 10.05
CA ALA A 104 3.38 4.03 9.54
C ALA A 104 2.35 3.62 10.60
N ASP A 105 2.77 3.46 11.85
CA ASP A 105 1.93 3.14 13.01
C ASP A 105 0.98 4.28 13.43
N ALA A 106 1.20 5.50 12.93
CA ALA A 106 0.29 6.61 13.13
C ALA A 106 -0.96 6.58 12.23
N ILE A 107 -1.03 5.65 11.27
CA ILE A 107 -2.20 5.48 10.41
C ILE A 107 -3.34 4.88 11.23
N ALA A 108 -4.40 5.66 11.47
CA ALA A 108 -5.57 5.23 12.24
C ALA A 108 -6.69 4.67 11.35
N TYR A 109 -6.81 5.16 10.11
CA TYR A 109 -7.90 4.81 9.20
C TYR A 109 -7.39 4.63 7.77
N ALA A 110 -8.06 3.76 7.01
CA ALA A 110 -7.91 3.63 5.57
C ALA A 110 -9.30 3.74 4.92
N CYS A 111 -9.41 4.57 3.87
CA CYS A 111 -10.64 4.74 3.11
C CYS A 111 -10.59 3.88 1.84
N TYR A 112 -11.63 3.10 1.61
CA TYR A 112 -11.74 2.26 0.42
C TYR A 112 -12.95 2.69 -0.41
N ARG A 113 -12.76 2.82 -1.72
CA ARG A 113 -13.83 2.95 -2.68
C ARG A 113 -14.07 1.60 -3.33
N ILE A 114 -15.24 1.04 -3.11
CA ILE A 114 -15.62 -0.26 -3.67
C ILE A 114 -16.67 -0.02 -4.74
N ARG A 115 -16.45 -0.55 -5.94
CA ARG A 115 -17.43 -0.53 -7.03
C ARG A 115 -18.24 -1.80 -6.96
N TYR A 116 -19.55 -1.63 -6.89
CA TYR A 116 -20.50 -2.73 -6.90
C TYR A 116 -21.27 -2.77 -8.22
N PRO A 117 -21.80 -3.94 -8.63
CA PRO A 117 -22.80 -4.02 -9.67
C PRO A 117 -24.03 -3.17 -9.35
N ALA A 118 -24.77 -2.72 -10.38
CA ALA A 118 -25.90 -1.80 -10.22
C ALA A 118 -27.03 -2.36 -9.33
N ASP A 119 -27.12 -3.69 -9.20
CA ASP A 119 -28.12 -4.40 -8.37
C ASP A 119 -27.69 -4.56 -6.90
N ALA A 120 -26.55 -4.03 -6.50
CA ALA A 120 -26.03 -4.23 -5.15
C ALA A 120 -26.59 -3.27 -4.10
N ALA A 121 -27.30 -2.21 -4.48
CA ALA A 121 -27.83 -1.20 -3.55
C ALA A 121 -28.70 -1.81 -2.45
N GLU A 122 -29.61 -2.72 -2.82
CA GLU A 122 -30.50 -3.40 -1.88
C GLU A 122 -29.74 -4.33 -0.92
N LYS A 123 -28.76 -5.05 -1.42
CA LYS A 123 -27.88 -5.92 -0.63
C LYS A 123 -27.00 -5.12 0.33
N LEU A 124 -26.52 -3.95 -0.09
CA LEU A 124 -25.78 -3.01 0.74
C LEU A 124 -26.61 -2.44 1.88
N ALA A 125 -27.88 -2.05 1.57
CA ALA A 125 -28.81 -1.59 2.59
C ALA A 125 -29.08 -2.68 3.64
N GLN A 126 -29.30 -3.92 3.20
CA GLN A 126 -29.46 -5.07 4.09
C GLN A 126 -28.22 -5.32 4.94
N TYR A 127 -27.02 -5.27 4.32
CA TYR A 127 -25.75 -5.44 5.02
C TYR A 127 -25.54 -4.35 6.09
N ASN A 128 -25.83 -3.10 5.77
CA ASN A 128 -25.68 -1.97 6.69
C ASN A 128 -26.69 -1.99 7.86
N ALA A 129 -27.81 -2.70 7.70
CA ALA A 129 -28.80 -2.90 8.76
C ALA A 129 -28.40 -3.99 9.78
N LEU A 130 -27.35 -4.76 9.50
CA LEU A 130 -26.86 -5.80 10.40
C LEU A 130 -25.98 -5.17 11.50
N ASP A 131 -26.26 -5.52 12.76
CA ASP A 131 -25.42 -5.12 13.90
C ASP A 131 -24.06 -5.85 13.89
N SER A 132 -24.04 -7.06 13.35
CA SER A 132 -22.81 -7.85 13.22
C SER A 132 -22.87 -8.80 12.03
N VAL A 133 -21.72 -9.06 11.42
CA VAL A 133 -21.61 -10.00 10.31
C VAL A 133 -20.75 -11.18 10.73
N PRO A 134 -21.35 -12.36 11.02
CA PRO A 134 -20.60 -13.56 11.32
C PRO A 134 -19.99 -14.14 10.04
N VAL A 135 -18.68 -14.35 10.03
CA VAL A 135 -17.95 -14.97 8.91
C VAL A 135 -17.18 -16.18 9.41
N GLU A 136 -17.38 -17.31 8.74
CA GLU A 136 -16.57 -18.50 9.01
C GLU A 136 -15.18 -18.38 8.37
N LYS A 137 -14.19 -18.37 9.22
CA LYS A 137 -12.77 -18.35 8.79
C LYS A 137 -12.18 -19.74 8.96
N LYS A 138 -11.81 -20.36 7.85
CA LYS A 138 -11.05 -21.62 7.84
C LYS A 138 -9.58 -21.37 8.08
N SER A 139 -9.00 -22.02 9.04
CA SER A 139 -7.57 -22.00 9.34
C SER A 139 -7.01 -23.43 9.42
N LYS A 140 -5.69 -23.57 9.44
CA LYS A 140 -5.05 -24.90 9.65
C LYS A 140 -5.44 -25.58 10.98
N ARG A 141 -5.98 -24.81 11.94
CA ARG A 141 -6.41 -25.29 13.27
C ARG A 141 -7.91 -25.57 13.37
N GLY A 142 -8.68 -25.39 12.28
CA GLY A 142 -10.12 -25.59 12.23
C GLY A 142 -10.92 -24.37 11.72
N VAL A 143 -12.23 -24.49 11.76
CA VAL A 143 -13.18 -23.43 11.40
C VAL A 143 -13.46 -22.58 12.62
N ARG A 144 -13.35 -21.26 12.52
CA ARG A 144 -13.68 -20.30 13.57
C ARG A 144 -14.63 -19.26 13.01
N THR A 145 -15.72 -18.99 13.71
CA THR A 145 -16.61 -17.88 13.41
C THR A 145 -16.01 -16.58 13.96
N VAL A 146 -15.84 -15.58 13.11
CA VAL A 146 -15.42 -14.23 13.49
C VAL A 146 -16.57 -13.28 13.18
N SER A 147 -16.94 -12.46 14.15
CA SER A 147 -17.98 -11.45 13.97
C SER A 147 -17.34 -10.09 13.72
N TYR A 148 -17.75 -9.43 12.64
CA TYR A 148 -17.35 -8.06 12.30
C TYR A 148 -18.49 -7.10 12.69
N THR A 149 -18.22 -6.20 13.65
CA THR A 149 -19.22 -5.26 14.20
C THR A 149 -19.03 -3.82 13.74
N HIS A 150 -17.90 -3.52 13.05
CA HIS A 150 -17.49 -2.14 12.76
C HIS A 150 -17.29 -1.83 11.27
N LEU A 151 -17.55 -2.80 10.38
CA LEU A 151 -17.48 -2.59 8.94
C LEU A 151 -18.86 -2.06 8.49
N ARG A 152 -18.94 -0.75 8.25
CA ARG A 152 -20.11 -0.14 7.62
C ARG A 152 -19.71 0.37 6.24
N ALA A 153 -20.50 0.03 5.23
CA ALA A 153 -20.36 0.62 3.90
C ALA A 153 -21.16 1.94 3.89
N HIS A 154 -20.50 3.06 3.64
CA HIS A 154 -21.14 4.33 3.38
C HIS A 154 -21.24 4.52 1.86
N GLU A 155 -22.44 4.64 1.32
CA GLU A 155 -22.63 5.18 -0.01
C GLU A 155 -22.27 6.67 0.03
N THR A 156 -21.12 7.03 -0.52
CA THR A 156 -20.94 8.36 -1.07
C THR A 156 -21.47 8.31 -2.49
N CYS A 157 -22.74 8.62 -2.62
CA CYS A 157 -23.33 8.92 -3.91
C CYS A 157 -22.71 10.23 -4.38
N ALA A 158 -21.71 10.14 -5.23
CA ALA A 158 -21.27 11.25 -6.03
C ALA A 158 -20.83 10.69 -7.36
N ASP A 159 -21.53 11.17 -8.34
CA ASP A 159 -21.20 11.34 -9.72
C ASP A 159 -21.72 10.25 -10.67
N LEU A 160 -22.81 10.65 -11.17
CA LEU A 160 -23.25 10.53 -12.56
C LEU A 160 -22.23 11.09 -13.55
#